data_27ebd7a080f5829bffd670033458721d
#
_entry.id   27ebd7a080f5829bffd670033458721d
#
_cell.length_a   1.000
_cell.length_b   1.000
_cell.length_c   1.000
_cell.angle_alpha   90.00
_cell.angle_beta   90.00
_cell.angle_gamma   90.00
#
_symmetry.space_group_name_H-M   'P 1'
#
loop_
_entity.id
_entity.type
_entity.pdbx_description
1 polymer ?
#
loop_
_entity_poly.entity_id
_entity_poly.type
_entity_poly.pdbx_seq_one_letter_code
_entity_poly.pdbx_strand_id
1 'polypeptide(L)'
;MSAHPILTEAQIAFGTRLGLDLRDKSVGVAYAMIEDAVHQSFLGKNDLGAPTSKQIELAAKFGIDITHATRSVGDAVITDIMFELNQKAIADQKLTSGTKVVNKHDILNIVRTVSSIAEDGTVYFKGGNGARAWARSLIRVDDEK
;
A
#
# COMPACT_ATOMS: atom_id res chain seq x y z
N MET A 1 2.94 -14.20 -8.72
CA MET A 1 2.27 -13.47 -7.64
C MET A 1 3.24 -12.48 -7.01
N SER A 2 2.80 -11.25 -6.91
CA SER A 2 3.59 -10.21 -6.28
C SER A 2 3.53 -10.38 -4.75
N ALA A 3 4.65 -10.14 -4.08
CA ALA A 3 4.72 -10.22 -2.63
C ALA A 3 5.44 -8.98 -2.11
N HIS A 4 5.22 -8.67 -0.83
CA HIS A 4 5.96 -7.60 -0.19
C HIS A 4 7.44 -7.93 -0.18
N PRO A 5 8.30 -6.93 -0.38
CA PRO A 5 9.74 -7.13 -0.16
C PRO A 5 9.99 -7.62 1.27
N ILE A 6 11.03 -8.40 1.43
CA ILE A 6 11.39 -8.98 2.72
C ILE A 6 12.63 -8.29 3.25
N LEU A 7 12.65 -7.99 4.54
CA LEU A 7 13.82 -7.41 5.19
C LEU A 7 14.99 -8.39 5.16
N THR A 8 16.17 -7.87 4.93
CA THR A 8 17.40 -8.65 5.02
C THR A 8 17.83 -8.78 6.48
N GLU A 9 18.67 -9.75 6.77
CA GLU A 9 19.23 -9.91 8.11
C GLU A 9 20.03 -8.68 8.54
N ALA A 10 20.71 -8.03 7.59
CA ALA A 10 21.45 -6.81 7.87
C ALA A 10 20.54 -5.67 8.31
N GLN A 11 19.38 -5.56 7.67
CA GLN A 11 18.40 -4.54 8.04
C GLN A 11 17.82 -4.78 9.42
N ILE A 12 17.51 -6.04 9.73
CA ILE A 12 17.01 -6.42 11.05
C ILE A 12 18.08 -6.13 12.13
N ALA A 13 19.34 -6.46 11.85
CA ALA A 13 20.43 -6.20 12.77
C ALA A 13 20.64 -4.70 13.00
N PHE A 14 20.51 -3.91 11.96
CA PHE A 14 20.61 -2.45 12.09
C PHE A 14 19.50 -1.92 13.00
N GLY A 15 18.27 -2.43 12.82
CA GLY A 15 17.16 -2.07 13.69
C GLY A 15 17.45 -2.42 15.15
N THR A 16 18.00 -3.60 15.39
CA THR A 16 18.36 -4.04 16.75
C THR A 16 19.33 -3.06 17.40
N ARG A 17 20.30 -2.56 16.64
CA ARG A 17 21.26 -1.56 17.16
C ARG A 17 20.57 -0.27 17.57
N LEU A 18 19.44 0.05 16.94
CA LEU A 18 18.65 1.23 17.27
C LEU A 18 17.62 0.95 18.36
N GLY A 19 17.60 -0.26 18.91
CA GLY A 19 16.63 -0.66 19.92
C GLY A 19 15.28 -1.05 19.35
N LEU A 20 15.23 -1.41 18.06
CA LEU A 20 13.99 -1.76 17.38
C LEU A 20 13.94 -3.25 17.05
N ASP A 21 12.76 -3.84 17.20
CA ASP A 21 12.50 -5.20 16.74
C ASP A 21 11.78 -5.09 15.39
N LEU A 22 12.53 -5.33 14.32
CA LEU A 22 11.99 -5.23 12.96
C LEU A 22 11.56 -6.57 12.39
N ARG A 23 11.67 -7.65 13.16
CA ARG A 23 11.18 -8.96 12.71
C ARG A 23 9.67 -8.86 12.50
N ASP A 24 9.18 -9.50 11.48
CA ASP A 24 7.78 -9.51 11.10
C ASP A 24 7.21 -8.17 10.64
N LYS A 25 8.09 -7.19 10.39
CA LYS A 25 7.66 -5.89 9.85
C LYS A 25 7.83 -5.89 8.34
N SER A 26 6.95 -5.16 7.64
CA SER A 26 7.17 -4.91 6.23
C SER A 26 8.35 -3.96 6.06
N VAL A 27 8.92 -3.92 4.86
CA VAL A 27 10.02 -3.01 4.56
C VAL A 27 9.58 -1.56 4.79
N GLY A 28 8.37 -1.20 4.36
CA GLY A 28 7.88 0.18 4.54
C GLY A 28 7.74 0.57 5.99
N VAL A 29 7.14 -0.30 6.81
CA VAL A 29 7.00 -0.04 8.24
C VAL A 29 8.36 0.00 8.92
N ALA A 30 9.25 -0.93 8.57
CA ALA A 30 10.60 -0.96 9.15
C ALA A 30 11.37 0.31 8.84
N TYR A 31 11.32 0.80 7.62
CA TYR A 31 11.99 2.04 7.24
C TYR A 31 11.42 3.24 8.02
N ALA A 32 10.11 3.29 8.19
CA ALA A 32 9.47 4.35 8.97
C ALA A 32 9.95 4.33 10.42
N MET A 33 10.05 3.14 11.02
CA MET A 33 10.55 2.99 12.39
C MET A 33 12.01 3.43 12.51
N ILE A 34 12.84 3.04 11.54
CA ILE A 34 14.25 3.45 11.52
C ILE A 34 14.36 4.97 11.39
N GLU A 35 13.61 5.57 10.49
CA GLU A 35 13.62 7.01 10.28
C GLU A 35 13.22 7.75 11.56
N ASP A 36 12.17 7.29 12.23
CA ASP A 36 11.74 7.87 13.50
C ASP A 36 12.84 7.79 14.55
N ALA A 37 13.49 6.62 14.67
CA ALA A 37 14.55 6.42 15.64
C ALA A 37 15.75 7.34 15.36
N VAL A 38 16.08 7.53 14.09
CA VAL A 38 17.16 8.44 13.68
C VAL A 38 16.81 9.88 14.05
N HIS A 39 15.57 10.30 13.76
CA HIS A 39 15.13 11.65 14.10
C HIS A 39 15.18 11.90 15.60
N GLN A 40 14.76 10.94 16.41
CA GLN A 40 14.79 11.08 17.86
C GLN A 40 16.22 11.09 18.41
N SER A 41 17.04 10.14 17.95
CA SER A 41 18.37 9.92 18.53
C SER A 41 19.41 10.92 18.04
N PHE A 42 19.34 11.31 16.77
CA PHE A 42 20.40 12.13 16.17
C PHE A 42 19.99 13.56 15.93
N LEU A 43 18.69 13.81 15.75
CA LEU A 43 18.20 15.15 15.50
C LEU A 43 17.42 15.73 16.67
N GLY A 44 17.23 14.95 17.73
CA GLY A 44 16.52 15.40 18.92
C GLY A 44 15.05 15.72 18.69
N LYS A 45 14.48 15.21 17.61
CA LYS A 45 13.09 15.50 17.26
C LYS A 45 12.17 14.54 17.99
N ASN A 46 11.35 15.06 18.90
CA ASN A 46 10.46 14.25 19.71
C ASN A 46 9.02 14.26 19.23
N ASP A 47 8.60 15.29 18.49
CA ASP A 47 7.25 15.36 17.96
C ASP A 47 7.25 14.82 16.53
N LEU A 48 6.89 13.57 16.37
CA LEU A 48 6.87 12.88 15.08
C LEU A 48 5.47 12.80 14.48
N GLY A 49 4.51 13.48 15.10
CA GLY A 49 3.14 13.50 14.64
C GLY A 49 2.39 12.23 14.98
N ALA A 50 1.12 12.21 14.61
CA ALA A 50 0.23 11.09 14.84
C ALA A 50 -0.56 10.78 13.57
N PRO A 51 -1.04 9.53 13.40
CA PRO A 51 -1.92 9.20 12.29
C PRO A 51 -3.20 10.01 12.35
N THR A 52 -3.83 10.20 11.19
CA THR A 52 -5.12 10.88 11.12
C THR A 52 -6.22 9.94 11.63
N SER A 53 -7.37 10.52 12.01
CA SER A 53 -8.52 9.73 12.42
C SER A 53 -8.95 8.75 11.35
N LYS A 54 -8.91 9.15 10.08
CA LYS A 54 -9.27 8.28 8.97
C LYS A 54 -8.32 7.09 8.84
N GLN A 55 -7.03 7.34 9.05
CA GLN A 55 -6.02 6.27 9.02
C GLN A 55 -6.26 5.27 10.15
N ILE A 56 -6.53 5.77 11.35
CA ILE A 56 -6.81 4.92 12.50
C ILE A 56 -8.04 4.05 12.25
N GLU A 57 -9.11 4.65 11.73
CA GLU A 57 -10.34 3.93 11.40
C GLU A 57 -10.10 2.86 10.34
N LEU A 58 -9.36 3.21 9.29
CA LEU A 58 -9.08 2.26 8.22
C LEU A 58 -8.27 1.08 8.72
N ALA A 59 -7.19 1.35 9.47
CA ALA A 59 -6.35 0.28 10.02
C ALA A 59 -7.17 -0.62 10.95
N ALA A 60 -8.04 -0.05 11.76
CA ALA A 60 -8.89 -0.82 12.67
C ALA A 60 -9.79 -1.80 11.93
N LYS A 61 -10.28 -1.45 10.75
CA LYS A 61 -11.09 -2.37 9.92
C LYS A 61 -10.33 -3.63 9.54
N PHE A 62 -9.00 -3.56 9.53
CA PHE A 62 -8.14 -4.70 9.21
C PHE A 62 -7.49 -5.29 10.45
N GLY A 63 -7.99 -4.91 11.64
CA GLY A 63 -7.49 -5.46 12.89
C GLY A 63 -6.17 -4.88 13.34
N ILE A 64 -5.76 -3.72 12.82
CA ILE A 64 -4.49 -3.11 13.15
C ILE A 64 -4.74 -1.83 13.94
N ASP A 65 -4.09 -1.73 15.12
CA ASP A 65 -4.19 -0.56 15.97
C ASP A 65 -2.96 0.33 15.77
N ILE A 66 -3.17 1.52 15.21
CA ILE A 66 -2.09 2.50 15.02
C ILE A 66 -2.30 3.75 15.87
N THR A 67 -3.13 3.67 16.92
CA THR A 67 -3.44 4.84 17.76
C THR A 67 -2.20 5.43 18.43
N HIS A 68 -1.21 4.60 18.72
CA HIS A 68 0.04 5.03 19.37
C HIS A 68 1.22 5.08 18.41
N ALA A 69 0.98 4.90 17.12
CA ALA A 69 2.04 4.96 16.12
C ALA A 69 2.38 6.43 15.80
N THR A 70 3.56 6.63 15.21
CA THR A 70 3.88 7.93 14.63
C THR A 70 3.17 8.08 13.29
N ARG A 71 3.15 9.30 12.76
CA ARG A 71 2.57 9.55 11.44
C ARG A 71 3.28 8.72 10.37
N SER A 72 4.61 8.64 10.41
CA SER A 72 5.38 7.85 9.43
C SER A 72 5.03 6.39 9.46
N VAL A 73 4.97 5.80 10.66
CA VAL A 73 4.60 4.38 10.78
C VAL A 73 3.16 4.17 10.37
N GLY A 74 2.26 5.06 10.75
CA GLY A 74 0.86 4.99 10.34
C GLY A 74 0.72 5.03 8.82
N ASP A 75 1.42 5.94 8.15
CA ASP A 75 1.40 6.04 6.69
C ASP A 75 1.90 4.74 6.06
N ALA A 76 2.95 4.13 6.62
CA ALA A 76 3.49 2.88 6.09
C ALA A 76 2.51 1.72 6.25
N VAL A 77 1.82 1.64 7.39
CA VAL A 77 0.79 0.62 7.62
C VAL A 77 -0.35 0.79 6.62
N ILE A 78 -0.80 2.01 6.40
CA ILE A 78 -1.87 2.26 5.42
C ILE A 78 -1.42 1.86 4.01
N THR A 79 -0.17 2.17 3.65
CA THR A 79 0.38 1.76 2.35
C THR A 79 0.36 0.25 2.20
N ASP A 80 0.73 -0.50 3.25
CA ASP A 80 0.67 -1.96 3.23
C ASP A 80 -0.75 -2.45 3.02
N ILE A 81 -1.72 -1.86 3.71
CA ILE A 81 -3.14 -2.22 3.56
C ILE A 81 -3.59 -1.99 2.12
N MET A 82 -3.24 -0.84 1.55
CA MET A 82 -3.62 -0.52 0.17
C MET A 82 -2.97 -1.49 -0.83
N PHE A 83 -1.71 -1.86 -0.59
CA PHE A 83 -1.04 -2.86 -1.41
C PHE A 83 -1.82 -4.18 -1.38
N GLU A 84 -2.18 -4.65 -0.20
CA GLU A 84 -2.92 -5.91 -0.05
C GLU A 84 -4.29 -5.84 -0.74
N LEU A 85 -4.99 -4.71 -0.61
CA LEU A 85 -6.28 -4.53 -1.27
C LEU A 85 -6.14 -4.56 -2.78
N ASN A 86 -5.08 -3.97 -3.32
CA ASN A 86 -4.82 -4.01 -4.76
C ASN A 86 -4.52 -5.42 -5.21
N GLN A 87 -3.68 -6.16 -4.48
CA GLN A 87 -3.35 -7.54 -4.83
C GLN A 87 -4.58 -8.43 -4.78
N LYS A 88 -5.42 -8.23 -3.77
CA LYS A 88 -6.68 -8.98 -3.65
C LYS A 88 -7.60 -8.68 -4.83
N ALA A 89 -7.74 -7.41 -5.21
CA ALA A 89 -8.57 -7.04 -6.34
C ALA A 89 -8.09 -7.69 -7.64
N ILE A 90 -6.76 -7.68 -7.86
CA ILE A 90 -6.18 -8.29 -9.05
C ILE A 90 -6.48 -9.79 -9.08
N ALA A 91 -6.31 -10.46 -7.94
CA ALA A 91 -6.53 -11.90 -7.87
C ALA A 91 -8.01 -12.26 -7.99
N ASP A 92 -8.87 -11.59 -7.23
CA ASP A 92 -10.30 -11.90 -7.19
C ASP A 92 -10.97 -11.67 -8.54
N GLN A 93 -10.59 -10.61 -9.22
CA GLN A 93 -11.18 -10.24 -10.51
C GLN A 93 -10.36 -10.75 -11.69
N LYS A 94 -9.25 -11.40 -11.43
CA LYS A 94 -8.36 -11.95 -12.46
C LYS A 94 -7.98 -10.89 -13.49
N LEU A 95 -7.54 -9.74 -13.00
CA LEU A 95 -7.16 -8.63 -13.86
C LEU A 95 -5.85 -8.94 -14.59
N THR A 96 -5.88 -8.81 -15.90
CA THR A 96 -4.72 -9.01 -16.77
C THR A 96 -4.79 -8.05 -17.92
N SER A 97 -3.74 -8.01 -18.73
CA SER A 97 -3.77 -7.23 -19.98
C SER A 97 -4.95 -7.70 -20.83
N GLY A 98 -5.74 -6.76 -21.33
CA GLY A 98 -6.91 -7.04 -22.13
C GLY A 98 -8.22 -7.11 -21.36
N THR A 99 -8.18 -7.16 -20.02
CA THR A 99 -9.39 -7.18 -19.21
C THR A 99 -10.12 -5.84 -19.33
N LYS A 100 -11.43 -5.90 -19.46
CA LYS A 100 -12.26 -4.69 -19.47
C LYS A 100 -12.75 -4.38 -18.07
N VAL A 101 -12.66 -3.12 -17.69
CA VAL A 101 -13.00 -2.68 -16.33
C VAL A 101 -13.72 -1.34 -16.36
N VAL A 102 -14.42 -1.05 -15.27
CA VAL A 102 -14.91 0.30 -14.98
C VAL A 102 -14.37 0.71 -13.62
N ASN A 103 -14.19 2.01 -13.44
CA ASN A 103 -13.79 2.53 -12.13
C ASN A 103 -15.05 2.74 -11.30
N LYS A 104 -15.11 2.15 -10.10
CA LYS A 104 -16.31 2.24 -9.26
C LYS A 104 -16.62 3.66 -8.79
N HIS A 105 -15.67 4.59 -8.93
CA HIS A 105 -15.87 5.99 -8.58
C HIS A 105 -16.24 6.85 -9.79
N ASP A 106 -16.30 6.25 -11.00
CA ASP A 106 -16.65 6.96 -12.22
C ASP A 106 -18.16 6.92 -12.44
N ILE A 107 -18.78 8.06 -12.32
CA ILE A 107 -20.25 8.20 -12.51
C ILE A 107 -20.67 7.76 -13.91
N LEU A 108 -19.81 7.98 -14.90
CA LEU A 108 -20.14 7.69 -16.29
C LEU A 108 -19.93 6.23 -16.67
N ASN A 109 -19.31 5.44 -15.80
CA ASN A 109 -19.05 4.01 -16.05
C ASN A 109 -18.35 3.74 -17.38
N ILE A 110 -17.35 4.55 -17.70
CA ILE A 110 -16.59 4.38 -18.95
C ILE A 110 -15.79 3.08 -18.86
N VAL A 111 -16.01 2.19 -19.83
CA VAL A 111 -15.28 0.92 -19.91
C VAL A 111 -13.89 1.18 -20.48
N ARG A 112 -12.87 0.70 -19.77
CA ARG A 112 -11.48 0.81 -20.20
C ARG A 112 -10.87 -0.58 -20.31
N THR A 113 -9.87 -0.70 -21.14
CA THR A 113 -9.16 -1.98 -21.32
C THR A 113 -7.80 -1.89 -20.65
N VAL A 114 -7.48 -2.88 -19.83
CA VAL A 114 -6.21 -2.95 -19.13
C VAL A 114 -5.07 -3.16 -20.12
N SER A 115 -4.05 -2.33 -20.02
CA SER A 115 -2.81 -2.47 -20.80
C SER A 115 -1.78 -3.27 -20.01
N SER A 116 -1.49 -2.82 -18.78
CA SER A 116 -0.50 -3.49 -17.93
C SER A 116 -0.84 -3.21 -16.47
N ILE A 117 -0.24 -4.00 -15.59
CA ILE A 117 -0.44 -3.88 -14.14
C ILE A 117 0.92 -3.84 -13.49
N ALA A 118 1.18 -2.79 -12.71
CA ALA A 118 2.43 -2.66 -11.96
C ALA A 118 2.36 -3.46 -10.67
N GLU A 119 3.51 -3.73 -10.08
CA GLU A 119 3.59 -4.50 -8.83
C GLU A 119 2.83 -3.86 -7.68
N ASP A 120 2.76 -2.53 -7.65
CA ASP A 120 2.08 -1.81 -6.58
C ASP A 120 0.56 -1.81 -6.73
N GLY A 121 0.03 -2.41 -7.80
CA GLY A 121 -1.40 -2.45 -8.05
C GLY A 121 -1.92 -1.31 -8.91
N THR A 122 -1.04 -0.50 -9.48
CA THR A 122 -1.45 0.50 -10.47
C THR A 122 -1.81 -0.22 -11.77
N VAL A 123 -2.97 0.08 -12.29
CA VAL A 123 -3.46 -0.48 -13.55
C VAL A 123 -3.42 0.61 -14.62
N TYR A 124 -2.69 0.33 -15.70
CA TYR A 124 -2.60 1.24 -16.85
C TYR A 124 -3.54 0.79 -17.94
N PHE A 125 -4.12 1.73 -18.64
CA PHE A 125 -5.15 1.45 -19.66
C PHE A 125 -4.61 1.66 -21.07
N LYS A 126 -5.16 0.93 -22.02
CA LYS A 126 -4.87 1.12 -23.43
C LYS A 126 -5.38 2.49 -23.87
N GLY A 127 -4.73 3.06 -24.85
CA GLY A 127 -5.04 4.38 -25.37
C GLY A 127 -4.01 5.44 -25.03
N GLY A 128 -3.07 5.12 -24.15
CA GLY A 128 -2.01 6.05 -23.79
C GLY A 128 -2.47 7.15 -22.86
N ASN A 129 -1.80 8.28 -22.90
CA ASN A 129 -2.09 9.47 -22.10
C ASN A 129 -1.91 9.28 -20.59
N GLY A 130 -1.24 8.20 -20.17
CA GLY A 130 -0.99 7.95 -18.75
C GLY A 130 -2.23 7.63 -17.94
N ALA A 131 -3.34 7.26 -18.58
CA ALA A 131 -4.56 6.89 -17.86
C ALA A 131 -4.29 5.66 -16.98
N ARG A 132 -4.64 5.75 -15.72
CA ARG A 132 -4.37 4.70 -14.74
C ARG A 132 -5.31 4.81 -13.56
N ALA A 133 -5.40 3.71 -12.81
CA ALA A 133 -6.17 3.67 -11.56
C ALA A 133 -5.61 2.57 -10.67
N TRP A 134 -5.96 2.62 -9.39
CA TRP A 134 -5.62 1.54 -8.47
C TRP A 134 -6.52 0.34 -8.72
N ALA A 135 -5.97 -0.87 -8.68
CA ALA A 135 -6.75 -2.08 -8.91
C ALA A 135 -7.97 -2.18 -7.99
N ARG A 136 -7.83 -1.77 -6.73
CA ARG A 136 -8.94 -1.80 -5.77
C ARG A 136 -10.13 -0.92 -6.15
N SER A 137 -9.92 0.01 -7.07
CA SER A 137 -10.98 0.91 -7.53
C SER A 137 -11.71 0.39 -8.76
N LEU A 138 -11.31 -0.75 -9.30
CA LEU A 138 -11.82 -1.25 -10.56
C LEU A 138 -12.78 -2.42 -10.37
N ILE A 139 -13.75 -2.50 -11.25
CA ILE A 139 -14.68 -3.64 -11.33
C ILE A 139 -14.55 -4.22 -12.73
N ARG A 140 -14.31 -5.52 -12.81
CA ARG A 140 -14.24 -6.21 -14.09
C ARG A 140 -15.60 -6.20 -14.76
N VAL A 141 -15.59 -5.92 -16.05
CA VAL A 141 -16.78 -6.00 -16.90
C VAL A 141 -16.63 -7.23 -17.77
N ASP A 142 -17.52 -8.18 -17.59
CA ASP A 142 -17.49 -9.38 -18.42
C ASP A 142 -18.07 -9.08 -19.79
N ASP A 143 -17.46 -9.67 -20.81
CA ASP A 143 -17.99 -9.54 -22.15
C ASP A 143 -19.33 -10.28 -22.25
N GLU A 144 -20.30 -9.63 -22.85
CA GLU A 144 -21.57 -10.28 -23.15
C GLU A 144 -21.43 -11.17 -24.36
N LYS A 145 -22.08 -12.27 -24.33
CA LYS A 145 -22.06 -13.21 -25.44
C LYS A 145 -23.28 -13.09 -26.32
#